data_a6d8b492c64b90cde7aeedbd77b8ed39
#
_entry.id   a6d8b492c64b90cde7aeedbd77b8ed39
#
_cell.length_a   1.000
_cell.length_b   1.000
_cell.length_c   1.000
_cell.angle_alpha   90.00
_cell.angle_beta   90.00
_cell.angle_gamma   90.00
#
_symmetry.space_group_name_H-M   'P 1'
#
loop_
_entity.id
_entity.type
_entity.pdbx_description
1 polymer ?
#
loop_
_entity_poly.entity_id
_entity_poly.type
_entity_poly.pdbx_seq_one_letter_code
_entity_poly.pdbx_strand_id
1 'polypeptide(L)'
;MDNTVKEPLIHLSKREDMSFGKKWLVRIIASLLSLVVCAGFIYVIIKMNPVEVYEGIVEGAVGTSRRFWVTARDALTLLCVAVAVTPAFKMKFWNIGAEGQILMGCVASAAMMIYAGNALPTGVLLVLMFICSFIAGGIWGIIPAFFKARWNTNETLFTLMLNYVAMQVVTFCIVYWENPAGSNSVGIINAPTRAGWLPQLFGLDYGWNLAIVLLLTVLMFIYMKRTKHGYEIAVVGESENTARYAGINVGKVIVRTVGISGGIAGIAGFILVSGSSHTISTSTAGGRGFTAIIVAWLAKFNVWAMAVIAFLLVFMQQGAIQIATQYNLNENASEVITGIILFFVIGCEFFINYKLEFRKKHSA
;
A
#
# COMPACT_ATOMS: atom_id res chain seq x y z
N MET A 1 53.54 -9.79 1.26
CA MET A 1 52.54 -8.74 1.60
C MET A 1 51.29 -9.46 2.14
N ASP A 2 51.20 -9.51 3.47
CA ASP A 2 50.15 -10.23 4.17
C ASP A 2 48.88 -9.38 4.15
N ASN A 3 48.00 -9.64 3.19
CA ASN A 3 46.66 -9.03 3.12
C ASN A 3 45.75 -9.69 4.16
N THR A 4 46.03 -9.46 5.45
CA THR A 4 45.09 -9.80 6.49
C THR A 4 43.87 -8.89 6.33
N VAL A 5 42.85 -9.38 5.62
CA VAL A 5 41.52 -8.77 5.58
C VAL A 5 41.06 -8.69 7.04
N LYS A 6 41.09 -7.50 7.64
CA LYS A 6 40.59 -7.27 8.99
C LYS A 6 39.14 -7.68 9.04
N GLU A 7 38.82 -8.79 9.67
CA GLU A 7 37.44 -9.20 9.88
C GLU A 7 36.67 -8.08 10.56
N PRO A 8 35.44 -7.76 10.09
CA PRO A 8 34.63 -6.72 10.69
C PRO A 8 34.31 -7.02 12.16
N LEU A 9 34.17 -5.95 12.96
CA LEU A 9 33.89 -6.05 14.40
C LEU A 9 32.52 -6.68 14.69
N ILE A 10 31.60 -6.58 13.74
CA ILE A 10 30.22 -7.07 13.84
C ILE A 10 29.93 -7.96 12.63
N HIS A 11 29.56 -9.19 12.89
CA HIS A 11 29.08 -10.13 11.87
C HIS A 11 27.55 -10.25 11.96
N LEU A 12 26.91 -10.18 10.77
CA LEU A 12 25.48 -10.44 10.61
C LEU A 12 25.33 -11.90 10.21
N SER A 13 24.85 -12.74 11.12
CA SER A 13 24.49 -14.11 10.80
C SER A 13 22.97 -14.23 10.65
N LYS A 14 22.52 -14.99 9.63
CA LYS A 14 21.11 -15.31 9.47
C LYS A 14 20.70 -16.22 10.63
N ARG A 15 19.69 -15.81 11.37
CA ARG A 15 19.22 -16.58 12.53
C ARG A 15 18.43 -17.80 12.05
N GLU A 16 18.69 -18.96 12.63
CA GLU A 16 17.78 -20.10 12.55
C GLU A 16 16.44 -19.75 13.18
N ASP A 17 15.36 -20.43 12.75
CA ASP A 17 13.99 -20.06 13.12
C ASP A 17 13.80 -19.84 14.63
N MET A 18 13.43 -18.60 15.01
CA MET A 18 13.02 -18.29 16.38
C MET A 18 11.66 -18.93 16.69
N SER A 19 11.47 -19.39 17.93
CA SER A 19 10.18 -19.85 18.40
C SER A 19 9.12 -18.74 18.33
N PHE A 20 7.88 -19.10 18.07
CA PHE A 20 6.76 -18.17 17.92
C PHE A 20 6.66 -17.15 19.06
N GLY A 21 6.80 -17.61 20.34
CA GLY A 21 6.75 -16.72 21.49
C GLY A 21 7.88 -15.68 21.54
N LYS A 22 9.10 -16.06 21.14
CA LYS A 22 10.23 -15.12 21.08
C LYS A 22 10.05 -14.07 19.97
N LYS A 23 9.49 -14.44 18.82
CA LYS A 23 9.15 -13.48 17.75
C LYS A 23 8.17 -12.42 18.25
N TRP A 24 7.13 -12.84 18.98
CA TRP A 24 6.16 -11.93 19.58
C TRP A 24 6.75 -11.05 20.67
N LEU A 25 7.63 -11.60 21.52
CA LEU A 25 8.31 -10.84 22.55
C LEU A 25 9.16 -9.69 21.96
N VAL A 26 9.93 -9.96 20.89
CA VAL A 26 10.72 -8.94 20.19
C VAL A 26 9.82 -7.84 19.62
N ARG A 27 8.67 -8.20 19.03
CA ARG A 27 7.71 -7.22 18.48
C ARG A 27 7.10 -6.35 19.58
N ILE A 28 6.71 -6.95 20.70
CA ILE A 28 6.17 -6.21 21.84
C ILE A 28 7.22 -5.25 22.42
N ILE A 29 8.45 -5.70 22.61
CA ILE A 29 9.54 -4.85 23.12
C ILE A 29 9.80 -3.68 22.15
N ALA A 30 9.87 -3.95 20.85
CA ALA A 30 10.09 -2.92 19.85
C ALA A 30 8.92 -1.91 19.82
N SER A 31 7.68 -2.37 19.94
CA SER A 31 6.51 -1.49 20.01
C SER A 31 6.52 -0.63 21.27
N LEU A 32 6.86 -1.19 22.43
CA LEU A 32 6.99 -0.42 23.67
C LEU A 32 8.12 0.60 23.58
N LEU A 33 9.27 0.20 23.00
CA LEU A 33 10.39 1.11 22.79
C LEU A 33 10.04 2.25 21.83
N SER A 34 9.29 1.96 20.77
CA SER A 34 8.80 3.00 19.85
C SER A 34 7.92 4.02 20.56
N LEU A 35 7.01 3.56 21.43
CA LEU A 35 6.17 4.46 22.22
C LEU A 35 7.01 5.33 23.18
N VAL A 36 8.02 4.75 23.83
CA VAL A 36 8.91 5.52 24.72
C VAL A 36 9.68 6.59 23.94
N VAL A 37 10.23 6.25 22.76
CA VAL A 37 10.93 7.23 21.92
C VAL A 37 9.98 8.30 21.39
N CYS A 38 8.77 7.91 20.97
CA CYS A 38 7.72 8.88 20.61
C CYS A 38 7.35 9.79 21.78
N ALA A 39 7.22 9.25 23.00
CA ALA A 39 6.96 10.04 24.20
C ALA A 39 8.05 11.08 24.43
N GLY A 40 9.32 10.68 24.28
CA GLY A 40 10.45 11.61 24.35
C GLY A 40 10.39 12.72 23.29
N PHE A 41 10.10 12.36 22.04
CA PHE A 41 9.90 13.30 20.95
C PHE A 41 8.75 14.29 21.24
N ILE A 42 7.59 13.77 21.65
CA ILE A 42 6.41 14.56 21.98
C ILE A 42 6.73 15.54 23.12
N TYR A 43 7.35 15.07 24.19
CA TYR A 43 7.66 15.88 25.35
C TYR A 43 8.71 16.97 25.06
N VAL A 44 9.80 16.61 24.35
CA VAL A 44 10.93 17.54 24.12
C VAL A 44 10.66 18.51 22.98
N ILE A 45 10.09 18.03 21.87
CA ILE A 45 9.93 18.81 20.63
C ILE A 45 8.56 19.48 20.58
N ILE A 46 7.50 18.73 20.84
CA ILE A 46 6.12 19.22 20.77
C ILE A 46 5.73 19.95 22.07
N LYS A 47 6.41 19.67 23.19
CA LYS A 47 6.17 20.22 24.54
C LYS A 47 4.78 19.92 25.08
N MET A 48 4.27 18.74 24.77
CA MET A 48 2.97 18.24 25.21
C MET A 48 3.11 17.03 26.13
N ASN A 49 2.02 16.72 26.84
CA ASN A 49 1.95 15.51 27.66
C ASN A 49 1.78 14.29 26.72
N PRO A 50 2.72 13.32 26.72
CA PRO A 50 2.64 12.15 25.86
C PRO A 50 1.37 11.32 26.06
N VAL A 51 0.82 11.25 27.28
CA VAL A 51 -0.39 10.49 27.60
C VAL A 51 -1.59 11.06 26.86
N GLU A 52 -1.79 12.38 26.91
CA GLU A 52 -2.87 13.05 26.19
C GLU A 52 -2.77 12.86 24.67
N VAL A 53 -1.54 12.84 24.14
CA VAL A 53 -1.31 12.59 22.72
C VAL A 53 -1.68 11.14 22.36
N TYR A 54 -1.34 10.15 23.19
CA TYR A 54 -1.72 8.76 22.95
C TYR A 54 -3.23 8.53 23.07
N GLU A 55 -3.90 9.16 24.04
CA GLU A 55 -5.36 9.16 24.13
C GLU A 55 -5.97 9.76 22.86
N GLY A 56 -5.43 10.88 22.39
CA GLY A 56 -5.84 11.52 21.14
C GLY A 56 -5.65 10.62 19.90
N ILE A 57 -4.57 9.80 19.85
CA ILE A 57 -4.37 8.82 18.77
C ILE A 57 -5.50 7.78 18.78
N VAL A 58 -5.79 7.21 19.93
CA VAL A 58 -6.83 6.18 20.08
C VAL A 58 -8.20 6.78 19.76
N GLU A 59 -8.49 7.95 20.33
CA GLU A 59 -9.76 8.64 20.08
C GLU A 59 -9.92 9.02 18.61
N GLY A 60 -8.87 9.48 17.96
CA GLY A 60 -8.85 9.84 16.54
C GLY A 60 -9.16 8.68 15.61
N ALA A 61 -8.60 7.52 15.92
CA ALA A 61 -8.76 6.34 15.09
C ALA A 61 -10.07 5.57 15.33
N VAL A 62 -10.51 5.43 16.60
CA VAL A 62 -11.63 4.55 16.97
C VAL A 62 -12.60 5.14 18.00
N GLY A 63 -12.42 6.39 18.44
CA GLY A 63 -13.21 7.01 19.51
C GLY A 63 -14.70 7.18 19.19
N THR A 64 -15.10 7.16 17.92
CA THR A 64 -16.50 7.17 17.51
C THR A 64 -16.75 6.12 16.44
N SER A 65 -18.01 5.66 16.31
CA SER A 65 -18.40 4.70 15.24
C SER A 65 -18.02 5.22 13.85
N ARG A 66 -18.20 6.51 13.59
CA ARG A 66 -17.81 7.12 12.30
C ARG A 66 -16.29 7.04 12.07
N ARG A 67 -15.47 7.39 13.08
CA ARG A 67 -13.99 7.33 12.98
C ARG A 67 -13.52 5.90 12.77
N PHE A 68 -14.09 4.94 13.50
CA PHE A 68 -13.79 3.52 13.31
C PHE A 68 -14.05 3.06 11.86
N TRP A 69 -15.20 3.43 11.27
CA TRP A 69 -15.50 3.05 9.90
C TRP A 69 -14.62 3.74 8.86
N VAL A 70 -14.21 4.98 9.11
CA VAL A 70 -13.23 5.68 8.27
C VAL A 70 -11.88 4.97 8.33
N THR A 71 -11.39 4.65 9.53
CA THR A 71 -10.15 3.88 9.73
C THR A 71 -10.22 2.51 9.07
N ALA A 72 -11.32 1.79 9.24
CA ALA A 72 -11.54 0.48 8.61
C ALA A 72 -11.53 0.58 7.07
N ARG A 73 -12.23 1.58 6.49
CA ARG A 73 -12.24 1.85 5.04
C ARG A 73 -10.84 2.08 4.49
N ASP A 74 -10.05 2.93 5.15
CA ASP A 74 -8.70 3.26 4.68
C ASP A 74 -7.73 2.09 4.86
N ALA A 75 -7.87 1.31 5.94
CA ALA A 75 -7.14 0.07 6.15
C ALA A 75 -7.46 -0.99 5.08
N LEU A 76 -8.73 -1.11 4.70
CA LEU A 76 -9.17 -2.01 3.62
C LEU A 76 -8.61 -1.57 2.27
N THR A 77 -8.60 -0.27 1.98
CA THR A 77 -8.01 0.25 0.75
C THR A 77 -6.50 -0.05 0.70
N LEU A 78 -5.78 0.16 1.80
CA LEU A 78 -4.36 -0.19 1.92
C LEU A 78 -4.13 -1.71 1.77
N LEU A 79 -5.00 -2.54 2.37
CA LEU A 79 -4.96 -4.00 2.20
C LEU A 79 -5.17 -4.40 0.74
N CYS A 80 -6.11 -3.78 0.04
CA CYS A 80 -6.35 -4.04 -1.39
C CYS A 80 -5.07 -3.83 -2.20
N VAL A 81 -4.37 -2.71 -1.97
CA VAL A 81 -3.11 -2.42 -2.67
C VAL A 81 -1.99 -3.37 -2.26
N ALA A 82 -1.89 -3.74 -0.96
CA ALA A 82 -0.89 -4.70 -0.48
C ALA A 82 -1.09 -6.09 -1.11
N VAL A 83 -2.34 -6.52 -1.26
CA VAL A 83 -2.70 -7.75 -1.96
C VAL A 83 -2.39 -7.64 -3.46
N ALA A 84 -2.66 -6.47 -4.08
CA ALA A 84 -2.36 -6.20 -5.48
C ALA A 84 -0.88 -6.32 -5.81
N VAL A 85 0.02 -5.77 -4.99
CA VAL A 85 1.47 -5.79 -5.25
C VAL A 85 2.12 -7.14 -4.94
N THR A 86 1.48 -7.99 -4.15
CA THR A 86 2.02 -9.28 -3.69
C THR A 86 2.50 -10.20 -4.82
N PRO A 87 1.78 -10.43 -5.94
CA PRO A 87 2.22 -11.31 -7.01
C PRO A 87 3.51 -10.82 -7.67
N ALA A 88 3.63 -9.51 -7.93
CA ALA A 88 4.81 -8.91 -8.53
C ALA A 88 6.04 -9.11 -7.63
N PHE A 89 5.90 -8.82 -6.33
CA PHE A 89 7.00 -8.97 -5.38
C PHE A 89 7.38 -10.44 -5.12
N LYS A 90 6.43 -11.37 -5.12
CA LYS A 90 6.73 -12.81 -5.05
C LYS A 90 7.54 -13.30 -6.25
N MET A 91 7.33 -12.71 -7.41
CA MET A 91 8.10 -12.96 -8.61
C MET A 91 9.47 -12.25 -8.62
N LYS A 92 9.79 -11.47 -7.58
CA LYS A 92 10.95 -10.58 -7.50
C LYS A 92 10.96 -9.47 -8.55
N PHE A 93 9.81 -9.09 -9.07
CA PHE A 93 9.64 -7.88 -9.87
C PHE A 93 9.35 -6.70 -8.92
N TRP A 94 10.27 -5.75 -8.87
CA TRP A 94 10.20 -4.59 -7.96
C TRP A 94 9.26 -3.53 -8.51
N ASN A 95 7.93 -3.77 -8.38
CA ASN A 95 6.89 -2.82 -8.80
C ASN A 95 6.70 -1.71 -7.77
N ILE A 96 7.45 -0.61 -7.89
CA ILE A 96 7.22 0.61 -7.09
C ILE A 96 6.12 1.49 -7.70
N GLY A 97 5.59 1.10 -8.86
CA GLY A 97 4.60 1.85 -9.63
C GLY A 97 3.16 1.72 -9.17
N ALA A 98 2.89 1.09 -8.03
CA ALA A 98 1.52 0.89 -7.54
C ALA A 98 0.77 2.21 -7.32
N GLU A 99 1.46 3.27 -6.90
CA GLU A 99 0.88 4.61 -6.73
C GLU A 99 0.29 5.14 -8.05
N GLY A 100 1.06 5.07 -9.14
CA GLY A 100 0.60 5.47 -10.47
C GLY A 100 -0.52 4.58 -11.00
N GLN A 101 -0.49 3.28 -10.72
CA GLN A 101 -1.55 2.34 -11.08
C GLN A 101 -2.88 2.67 -10.39
N ILE A 102 -2.84 3.07 -9.12
CA ILE A 102 -4.02 3.57 -8.39
C ILE A 102 -4.52 4.85 -9.05
N LEU A 103 -3.65 5.83 -9.30
CA LEU A 103 -4.01 7.11 -9.91
C LEU A 103 -4.67 6.93 -11.28
N MET A 104 -4.16 6.03 -12.12
CA MET A 104 -4.79 5.73 -13.41
C MET A 104 -6.16 5.06 -13.25
N GLY A 105 -6.35 4.24 -12.23
CA GLY A 105 -7.66 3.73 -11.84
C GLY A 105 -8.61 4.83 -11.40
N CYS A 106 -8.12 5.82 -10.64
CA CYS A 106 -8.89 7.00 -10.25
C CYS A 106 -9.31 7.83 -11.47
N VAL A 107 -8.40 8.07 -12.42
CA VAL A 107 -8.71 8.79 -13.67
C VAL A 107 -9.81 8.09 -14.45
N ALA A 108 -9.71 6.77 -14.63
CA ALA A 108 -10.71 6.00 -15.35
C ALA A 108 -12.08 6.05 -14.65
N SER A 109 -12.12 5.94 -13.32
CA SER A 109 -13.36 6.07 -12.54
C SER A 109 -13.97 7.46 -12.65
N ALA A 110 -13.16 8.51 -12.47
CA ALA A 110 -13.63 9.89 -12.55
C ALA A 110 -14.16 10.23 -13.94
N ALA A 111 -13.45 9.80 -15.01
CA ALA A 111 -13.90 9.97 -16.39
C ALA A 111 -15.28 9.34 -16.63
N MET A 112 -15.47 8.09 -16.18
CA MET A 112 -16.77 7.42 -16.32
C MET A 112 -17.87 8.13 -15.53
N MET A 113 -17.58 8.63 -14.31
CA MET A 113 -18.55 9.41 -13.52
C MET A 113 -18.96 10.69 -14.23
N ILE A 114 -17.99 11.42 -14.81
CA ILE A 114 -18.23 12.71 -15.46
C ILE A 114 -18.99 12.52 -16.78
N TYR A 115 -18.53 11.62 -17.65
CA TYR A 115 -19.08 11.49 -19.00
C TYR A 115 -20.29 10.57 -19.12
N ALA A 116 -20.38 9.54 -18.29
CA ALA A 116 -21.45 8.54 -18.36
C ALA A 116 -22.43 8.60 -17.19
N GLY A 117 -22.18 9.44 -16.18
CA GLY A 117 -22.97 9.50 -14.96
C GLY A 117 -24.46 9.80 -15.16
N ASN A 118 -24.78 10.66 -16.13
CA ASN A 118 -26.16 11.03 -16.45
C ASN A 118 -26.80 10.13 -17.52
N ALA A 119 -26.01 9.33 -18.24
CA ALA A 119 -26.47 8.53 -19.36
C ALA A 119 -26.80 7.08 -18.98
N LEU A 120 -26.23 6.56 -17.90
CA LEU A 120 -26.33 5.16 -17.52
C LEU A 120 -26.96 4.96 -16.13
N PRO A 121 -27.73 3.88 -15.95
CA PRO A 121 -28.17 3.47 -14.62
C PRO A 121 -26.98 3.25 -13.69
N THR A 122 -27.08 3.67 -12.43
CA THR A 122 -25.97 3.63 -11.44
C THR A 122 -25.32 2.25 -11.32
N GLY A 123 -26.07 1.16 -11.36
CA GLY A 123 -25.50 -0.20 -11.28
C GLY A 123 -24.61 -0.55 -12.46
N VAL A 124 -25.04 -0.20 -13.69
CA VAL A 124 -24.26 -0.42 -14.92
C VAL A 124 -23.00 0.46 -14.91
N LEU A 125 -23.16 1.72 -14.51
CA LEU A 125 -22.06 2.67 -14.38
C LEU A 125 -20.98 2.16 -13.42
N LEU A 126 -21.35 1.67 -12.24
CA LEU A 126 -20.42 1.12 -11.25
C LEU A 126 -19.63 -0.09 -11.78
N VAL A 127 -20.31 -1.01 -12.50
CA VAL A 127 -19.63 -2.15 -13.12
C VAL A 127 -18.65 -1.68 -14.20
N LEU A 128 -19.02 -0.73 -15.04
CA LEU A 128 -18.12 -0.18 -16.06
C LEU A 128 -16.94 0.56 -15.42
N MET A 129 -17.17 1.36 -14.38
CA MET A 129 -16.10 2.03 -13.63
C MET A 129 -15.10 1.03 -13.05
N PHE A 130 -15.60 -0.07 -12.45
CA PHE A 130 -14.76 -1.15 -11.93
C PHE A 130 -13.89 -1.78 -13.03
N ILE A 131 -14.49 -2.12 -14.18
CA ILE A 131 -13.77 -2.71 -15.31
C ILE A 131 -12.76 -1.73 -15.92
N CYS A 132 -13.17 -0.47 -16.16
CA CYS A 132 -12.29 0.55 -16.72
C CYS A 132 -11.10 0.86 -15.80
N SER A 133 -11.32 0.89 -14.48
CA SER A 133 -10.24 1.10 -13.50
C SER A 133 -9.27 -0.07 -13.46
N PHE A 134 -9.78 -1.31 -13.53
CA PHE A 134 -8.93 -2.49 -13.64
C PHE A 134 -8.07 -2.46 -14.91
N ILE A 135 -8.67 -2.12 -16.05
CA ILE A 135 -7.98 -2.03 -17.34
C ILE A 135 -6.93 -0.91 -17.31
N ALA A 136 -7.28 0.28 -16.84
CA ALA A 136 -6.38 1.41 -16.80
C ALA A 136 -5.15 1.15 -15.90
N GLY A 137 -5.36 0.66 -14.67
CA GLY A 137 -4.27 0.27 -13.79
C GLY A 137 -3.43 -0.88 -14.34
N GLY A 138 -4.10 -1.85 -14.99
CA GLY A 138 -3.45 -3.00 -15.64
C GLY A 138 -2.56 -2.58 -16.82
N ILE A 139 -3.05 -1.75 -17.71
CA ILE A 139 -2.27 -1.20 -18.84
C ILE A 139 -1.05 -0.44 -18.30
N TRP A 140 -1.26 0.41 -17.27
CA TRP A 140 -0.16 1.16 -16.66
C TRP A 140 0.91 0.25 -16.07
N GLY A 141 0.53 -0.87 -15.48
CA GLY A 141 1.45 -1.90 -15.00
C GLY A 141 2.13 -2.69 -16.12
N ILE A 142 1.43 -2.96 -17.23
CA ILE A 142 1.98 -3.73 -18.36
C ILE A 142 3.12 -2.98 -19.04
N ILE A 143 3.09 -1.63 -19.10
CA ILE A 143 4.13 -0.84 -19.75
C ILE A 143 5.53 -1.21 -19.23
N PRO A 144 5.90 -1.04 -17.96
CA PRO A 144 7.22 -1.39 -17.46
C PRO A 144 7.51 -2.88 -17.52
N ALA A 145 6.47 -3.72 -17.35
CA ALA A 145 6.61 -5.17 -17.41
C ALA A 145 7.00 -5.65 -18.81
N PHE A 146 6.45 -5.05 -19.86
CA PHE A 146 6.81 -5.32 -21.25
C PHE A 146 8.27 -4.97 -21.54
N PHE A 147 8.71 -3.78 -21.11
CA PHE A 147 10.09 -3.35 -21.28
C PHE A 147 11.07 -4.26 -20.52
N LYS A 148 10.72 -4.67 -19.30
CA LYS A 148 11.49 -5.65 -18.52
C LYS A 148 11.58 -6.99 -19.24
N ALA A 149 10.45 -7.51 -19.71
CA ALA A 149 10.39 -8.81 -20.36
C ALA A 149 11.17 -8.85 -21.70
N ARG A 150 11.22 -7.73 -22.44
CA ARG A 150 11.84 -7.68 -23.76
C ARG A 150 13.30 -7.24 -23.75
N TRP A 151 13.64 -6.25 -22.91
CA TRP A 151 14.97 -5.61 -22.89
C TRP A 151 15.67 -5.67 -21.54
N ASN A 152 15.11 -6.39 -20.59
CA ASN A 152 15.64 -6.53 -19.23
C ASN A 152 15.99 -5.17 -18.56
N THR A 153 15.13 -4.15 -18.79
CA THR A 153 15.28 -2.83 -18.19
C THR A 153 15.15 -2.87 -16.67
N ASN A 154 15.65 -1.84 -16.00
CA ASN A 154 15.46 -1.71 -14.55
C ASN A 154 14.00 -1.36 -14.23
N GLU A 155 13.25 -2.34 -13.75
CA GLU A 155 11.83 -2.22 -13.43
C GLU A 155 11.56 -1.24 -12.29
N THR A 156 12.47 -1.15 -11.32
CA THR A 156 12.34 -0.26 -10.16
C THR A 156 12.31 1.20 -10.58
N LEU A 157 13.32 1.62 -11.36
CA LEU A 157 13.40 2.99 -11.85
C LEU A 157 12.26 3.29 -12.82
N PHE A 158 11.94 2.36 -13.72
CA PHE A 158 10.88 2.56 -14.70
C PHE A 158 9.52 2.76 -14.04
N THR A 159 9.16 1.88 -13.09
CA THR A 159 7.88 1.97 -12.37
C THR A 159 7.80 3.22 -11.50
N LEU A 160 8.93 3.63 -10.87
CA LEU A 160 8.99 4.87 -10.09
C LEU A 160 8.76 6.11 -10.99
N MET A 161 9.41 6.18 -12.16
CA MET A 161 9.23 7.29 -13.09
C MET A 161 7.79 7.37 -13.60
N LEU A 162 7.13 6.24 -13.84
CA LEU A 162 5.74 6.20 -14.23
C LEU A 162 4.77 6.74 -13.16
N ASN A 163 5.14 6.72 -11.87
CA ASN A 163 4.33 7.39 -10.85
C ASN A 163 4.27 8.91 -11.08
N TYR A 164 5.42 9.53 -11.39
CA TYR A 164 5.46 10.97 -11.70
C TYR A 164 4.67 11.30 -12.98
N VAL A 165 4.77 10.44 -14.00
CA VAL A 165 3.97 10.62 -15.23
C VAL A 165 2.48 10.50 -14.90
N ALA A 166 2.07 9.53 -14.08
CA ALA A 166 0.67 9.38 -13.65
C ALA A 166 0.17 10.62 -12.89
N MET A 167 0.98 11.20 -12.00
CA MET A 167 0.64 12.46 -11.32
C MET A 167 0.41 13.60 -12.32
N GLN A 168 1.24 13.73 -13.37
CA GLN A 168 1.05 14.76 -14.39
C GLN A 168 -0.19 14.51 -15.25
N VAL A 169 -0.52 13.25 -15.56
CA VAL A 169 -1.79 12.91 -16.23
C VAL A 169 -2.98 13.31 -15.36
N VAL A 170 -2.93 13.02 -14.05
CA VAL A 170 -3.99 13.46 -13.12
C VAL A 170 -4.09 14.99 -13.08
N THR A 171 -2.96 15.70 -13.01
CA THR A 171 -2.94 17.17 -13.04
C THR A 171 -3.60 17.72 -14.31
N PHE A 172 -3.26 17.14 -15.47
CA PHE A 172 -3.90 17.51 -16.74
C PHE A 172 -5.42 17.27 -16.71
N CYS A 173 -5.85 16.11 -16.19
CA CYS A 173 -7.27 15.79 -16.05
C CYS A 173 -8.00 16.76 -15.10
N ILE A 174 -7.36 17.16 -14.00
CA ILE A 174 -7.93 18.12 -13.04
C ILE A 174 -8.19 19.46 -13.74
N VAL A 175 -7.21 19.98 -14.47
CA VAL A 175 -7.35 21.25 -15.21
C VAL A 175 -8.44 21.15 -16.29
N TYR A 176 -8.55 20.00 -16.96
CA TYR A 176 -9.55 19.78 -18.00
C TYR A 176 -10.97 19.59 -17.46
N TRP A 177 -11.11 19.03 -16.25
CA TRP A 177 -12.40 18.75 -15.59
C TRP A 177 -12.72 19.71 -14.44
N GLU A 178 -11.96 20.80 -14.28
CA GLU A 178 -12.16 21.73 -13.17
C GLU A 178 -13.59 22.28 -13.11
N ASN A 179 -14.12 22.33 -11.90
CA ASN A 179 -15.43 22.87 -11.63
C ASN A 179 -15.49 23.49 -10.21
N PRO A 180 -15.69 24.82 -10.07
CA PRO A 180 -15.85 25.81 -11.16
C PRO A 180 -14.53 26.09 -11.93
N ALA A 181 -14.64 26.65 -13.13
CA ALA A 181 -13.48 27.00 -13.97
C ALA A 181 -12.51 27.92 -13.21
N GLY A 182 -11.20 27.64 -13.29
CA GLY A 182 -10.13 28.37 -12.57
C GLY A 182 -9.92 27.91 -11.12
N SER A 183 -10.64 26.89 -10.63
CA SER A 183 -10.51 26.39 -9.26
C SER A 183 -9.33 25.44 -9.04
N ASN A 184 -8.73 24.92 -10.12
CA ASN A 184 -7.74 23.83 -10.07
C ASN A 184 -8.24 22.58 -9.28
N SER A 185 -9.55 22.35 -9.27
CA SER A 185 -10.21 21.25 -8.58
C SER A 185 -11.39 20.73 -9.39
N VAL A 186 -11.56 19.41 -9.41
CA VAL A 186 -12.75 18.80 -10.04
C VAL A 186 -14.00 18.96 -9.17
N GLY A 187 -13.81 19.33 -7.91
CA GLY A 187 -14.90 19.37 -6.93
C GLY A 187 -15.44 17.97 -6.63
N ILE A 188 -16.64 17.91 -6.05
CA ILE A 188 -17.32 16.63 -5.78
C ILE A 188 -18.10 16.24 -7.03
N ILE A 189 -17.68 15.16 -7.69
CA ILE A 189 -18.26 14.67 -8.93
C ILE A 189 -19.68 14.15 -8.67
N ASN A 190 -20.64 14.63 -9.46
CA ASN A 190 -22.04 14.21 -9.40
C ASN A 190 -22.71 14.37 -8.02
N ALA A 191 -22.35 15.40 -7.25
CA ALA A 191 -22.90 15.64 -5.92
C ALA A 191 -24.45 15.63 -5.88
N PRO A 192 -25.19 16.23 -6.84
CA PRO A 192 -26.66 16.21 -6.82
C PRO A 192 -27.27 14.85 -7.11
N THR A 193 -26.72 14.11 -8.07
CA THR A 193 -27.28 12.84 -8.55
C THR A 193 -26.71 11.61 -7.86
N ARG A 194 -25.54 11.74 -7.23
CA ARG A 194 -24.71 10.66 -6.67
C ARG A 194 -24.42 9.53 -7.67
N ALA A 195 -24.46 9.83 -8.97
CA ALA A 195 -24.20 8.85 -10.01
C ALA A 195 -22.75 8.38 -9.96
N GLY A 196 -22.53 7.08 -9.88
CA GLY A 196 -21.20 6.45 -9.73
C GLY A 196 -20.69 6.38 -8.29
N TRP A 197 -21.48 6.81 -7.30
CA TRP A 197 -21.14 6.61 -5.89
C TRP A 197 -21.58 5.20 -5.45
N LEU A 198 -20.73 4.54 -4.66
CA LEU A 198 -21.08 3.26 -4.08
C LEU A 198 -22.23 3.44 -3.08
N PRO A 199 -23.35 2.69 -3.23
CA PRO A 199 -24.47 2.79 -2.30
C PRO A 199 -24.11 2.19 -0.94
N GLN A 200 -24.94 2.48 0.07
CA GLN A 200 -24.84 1.81 1.36
C GLN A 200 -25.17 0.32 1.23
N LEU A 201 -24.42 -0.53 1.91
CA LEU A 201 -24.68 -1.96 2.01
C LEU A 201 -25.04 -2.30 3.46
N PHE A 202 -26.25 -2.83 3.69
CA PHE A 202 -26.77 -3.13 5.04
C PHE A 202 -26.72 -1.94 6.02
N GLY A 203 -26.92 -0.71 5.51
CA GLY A 203 -26.85 0.51 6.33
C GLY A 203 -25.42 0.97 6.67
N LEU A 204 -24.40 0.32 6.11
CA LEU A 204 -23.01 0.71 6.27
C LEU A 204 -22.55 1.54 5.07
N ASP A 205 -22.03 2.75 5.32
CA ASP A 205 -21.57 3.67 4.27
C ASP A 205 -20.44 3.07 3.41
N TYR A 206 -19.57 2.25 4.01
CA TYR A 206 -18.43 1.64 3.34
C TYR A 206 -18.56 0.12 3.16
N GLY A 207 -19.80 -0.41 3.23
CA GLY A 207 -20.04 -1.85 3.15
C GLY A 207 -19.58 -2.47 1.82
N TRP A 208 -19.77 -1.78 0.69
CA TRP A 208 -19.28 -2.23 -0.61
C TRP A 208 -17.77 -2.21 -0.71
N ASN A 209 -17.09 -1.21 -0.11
CA ASN A 209 -15.62 -1.18 -0.07
C ASN A 209 -15.10 -2.45 0.64
N LEU A 210 -15.68 -2.80 1.78
CA LEU A 210 -15.36 -4.02 2.52
C LEU A 210 -15.62 -5.27 1.68
N ALA A 211 -16.78 -5.40 1.06
CA ALA A 211 -17.16 -6.57 0.27
C ALA A 211 -16.20 -6.79 -0.93
N ILE A 212 -15.88 -5.71 -1.67
CA ILE A 212 -14.99 -5.76 -2.83
C ILE A 212 -13.59 -6.18 -2.40
N VAL A 213 -13.04 -5.56 -1.34
CA VAL A 213 -11.68 -5.86 -0.88
C VAL A 213 -11.57 -7.28 -0.35
N LEU A 214 -12.55 -7.75 0.43
CA LEU A 214 -12.56 -9.13 0.93
C LEU A 214 -12.66 -10.14 -0.23
N LEU A 215 -13.53 -9.88 -1.20
CA LEU A 215 -13.66 -10.72 -2.39
C LEU A 215 -12.33 -10.78 -3.16
N LEU A 216 -11.72 -9.63 -3.45
CA LEU A 216 -10.42 -9.57 -4.14
C LEU A 216 -9.31 -10.29 -3.36
N THR A 217 -9.31 -10.14 -2.04
CA THR A 217 -8.35 -10.78 -1.16
C THR A 217 -8.46 -12.30 -1.21
N VAL A 218 -9.70 -12.84 -1.15
CA VAL A 218 -9.95 -14.27 -1.27
C VAL A 218 -9.60 -14.78 -2.66
N LEU A 219 -10.00 -14.06 -3.71
CA LEU A 219 -9.68 -14.43 -5.10
C LEU A 219 -8.16 -14.47 -5.33
N MET A 220 -7.41 -13.48 -4.83
CA MET A 220 -5.96 -13.46 -4.95
C MET A 220 -5.28 -14.56 -4.14
N PHE A 221 -5.79 -14.88 -2.95
CA PHE A 221 -5.30 -16.02 -2.18
C PHE A 221 -5.47 -17.34 -2.94
N ILE A 222 -6.66 -17.58 -3.51
CA ILE A 222 -6.94 -18.77 -4.33
C ILE A 222 -6.05 -18.77 -5.58
N TYR A 223 -5.99 -17.64 -6.27
CA TYR A 223 -5.17 -17.45 -7.47
C TYR A 223 -3.71 -17.83 -7.23
N MET A 224 -3.10 -17.29 -6.18
CA MET A 224 -1.69 -17.52 -5.86
C MET A 224 -1.40 -18.96 -5.40
N LYS A 225 -2.37 -19.64 -4.73
CA LYS A 225 -2.15 -20.99 -4.17
C LYS A 225 -2.65 -22.14 -5.04
N ARG A 226 -3.65 -21.92 -5.90
CA ARG A 226 -4.40 -22.97 -6.57
C ARG A 226 -4.31 -22.93 -8.09
N THR A 227 -3.74 -21.86 -8.69
CA THR A 227 -3.65 -21.77 -10.15
C THR A 227 -2.26 -22.12 -10.67
N LYS A 228 -2.21 -22.56 -11.93
CA LYS A 228 -0.95 -22.81 -12.66
C LYS A 228 -0.09 -21.55 -12.69
N HIS A 229 -0.69 -20.38 -12.92
CA HIS A 229 0.04 -19.11 -12.97
C HIS A 229 0.61 -18.71 -11.61
N GLY A 230 -0.09 -18.98 -10.50
CA GLY A 230 0.46 -18.79 -9.15
C GLY A 230 1.70 -19.65 -8.89
N TYR A 231 1.72 -20.88 -9.42
CA TYR A 231 2.90 -21.72 -9.39
C TYR A 231 4.04 -21.16 -10.27
N GLU A 232 3.74 -20.72 -11.50
CA GLU A 232 4.72 -20.09 -12.40
C GLU A 232 5.36 -18.86 -11.75
N ILE A 233 4.57 -18.00 -11.07
CA ILE A 233 5.06 -16.84 -10.30
C ILE A 233 6.06 -17.26 -9.23
N ALA A 234 5.77 -18.32 -8.48
CA ALA A 234 6.66 -18.81 -7.43
C ALA A 234 7.99 -19.32 -8.00
N VAL A 235 7.94 -20.11 -9.08
CA VAL A 235 9.13 -20.68 -9.74
C VAL A 235 10.02 -19.58 -10.35
N VAL A 236 9.41 -18.60 -11.05
CA VAL A 236 10.15 -17.44 -11.61
C VAL A 236 10.79 -16.63 -10.48
N GLY A 237 10.10 -16.47 -9.36
CA GLY A 237 10.60 -15.75 -8.18
C GLY A 237 11.75 -16.46 -7.47
N GLU A 238 11.85 -17.79 -7.56
CA GLU A 238 13.01 -18.51 -7.05
C GLU A 238 14.21 -18.35 -7.98
N SER A 239 14.02 -18.68 -9.27
CA SER A 239 15.08 -18.58 -10.29
C SER A 239 14.47 -18.51 -11.69
N GLU A 240 14.75 -17.43 -12.41
CA GLU A 240 14.35 -17.29 -13.81
C GLU A 240 14.96 -18.37 -14.71
N ASN A 241 16.20 -18.77 -14.45
CA ASN A 241 16.87 -19.82 -15.22
C ASN A 241 16.17 -21.16 -15.01
N THR A 242 15.85 -21.53 -13.78
CA THR A 242 15.10 -22.75 -13.46
C THR A 242 13.73 -22.76 -14.12
N ALA A 243 13.02 -21.62 -14.11
CA ALA A 243 11.75 -21.47 -14.80
C ALA A 243 11.87 -21.71 -16.30
N ARG A 244 12.90 -21.19 -16.96
CA ARG A 244 13.18 -21.41 -18.40
C ARG A 244 13.47 -22.88 -18.71
N TYR A 245 14.28 -23.55 -17.87
CA TYR A 245 14.53 -24.99 -18.02
C TYR A 245 13.26 -25.84 -17.87
N ALA A 246 12.33 -25.42 -17.01
CA ALA A 246 11.02 -26.05 -16.86
C ALA A 246 10.02 -25.70 -17.98
N GLY A 247 10.43 -24.98 -19.03
CA GLY A 247 9.59 -24.60 -20.16
C GLY A 247 8.64 -23.43 -19.87
N ILE A 248 8.83 -22.70 -18.78
CA ILE A 248 8.00 -21.54 -18.43
C ILE A 248 8.47 -20.31 -19.21
N ASN A 249 7.55 -19.64 -19.89
CA ASN A 249 7.85 -18.39 -20.58
C ASN A 249 7.88 -17.22 -19.60
N VAL A 250 9.05 -16.91 -19.06
CA VAL A 250 9.28 -15.88 -18.04
C VAL A 250 8.71 -14.52 -18.46
N GLY A 251 8.91 -14.08 -19.71
CA GLY A 251 8.40 -12.80 -20.19
C GLY A 251 6.87 -12.71 -20.16
N LYS A 252 6.18 -13.79 -20.57
CA LYS A 252 4.70 -13.82 -20.48
C LYS A 252 4.22 -13.82 -19.02
N VAL A 253 4.92 -14.52 -18.13
CA VAL A 253 4.59 -14.55 -16.71
C VAL A 253 4.75 -13.16 -16.11
N ILE A 254 5.84 -12.44 -16.40
CA ILE A 254 6.07 -11.07 -15.93
C ILE A 254 4.93 -10.14 -16.36
N VAL A 255 4.66 -10.05 -17.66
CA VAL A 255 3.65 -9.12 -18.20
C VAL A 255 2.26 -9.43 -17.64
N ARG A 256 1.86 -10.69 -17.59
CA ARG A 256 0.56 -11.11 -17.06
C ARG A 256 0.44 -10.81 -15.56
N THR A 257 1.48 -11.10 -14.79
CA THR A 257 1.48 -10.90 -13.33
C THR A 257 1.37 -9.43 -12.99
N VAL A 258 2.19 -8.58 -13.61
CA VAL A 258 2.20 -7.14 -13.33
C VAL A 258 0.93 -6.48 -13.88
N GLY A 259 0.38 -6.95 -15.00
CA GLY A 259 -0.91 -6.51 -15.51
C GLY A 259 -2.07 -6.78 -14.53
N ILE A 260 -2.15 -7.97 -13.96
CA ILE A 260 -3.15 -8.31 -12.94
C ILE A 260 -2.91 -7.50 -11.66
N SER A 261 -1.65 -7.40 -11.20
CA SER A 261 -1.24 -6.57 -10.05
C SER A 261 -1.69 -5.12 -10.23
N GLY A 262 -1.36 -4.51 -11.37
CA GLY A 262 -1.76 -3.14 -11.70
C GLY A 262 -3.27 -2.97 -11.84
N GLY A 263 -3.96 -3.96 -12.39
CA GLY A 263 -5.42 -3.95 -12.48
C GLY A 263 -6.09 -3.92 -11.12
N ILE A 264 -5.63 -4.73 -10.16
CA ILE A 264 -6.17 -4.72 -8.79
C ILE A 264 -5.82 -3.41 -8.07
N ALA A 265 -4.62 -2.86 -8.29
CA ALA A 265 -4.28 -1.53 -7.80
C ALA A 265 -5.19 -0.44 -8.41
N GLY A 266 -5.56 -0.56 -9.69
CA GLY A 266 -6.56 0.29 -10.33
C GLY A 266 -7.94 0.20 -9.69
N ILE A 267 -8.37 -0.99 -9.24
CA ILE A 267 -9.62 -1.15 -8.48
C ILE A 267 -9.55 -0.38 -7.13
N ALA A 268 -8.39 -0.32 -6.47
CA ALA A 268 -8.25 0.54 -5.29
C ALA A 268 -8.52 2.00 -5.65
N GLY A 269 -8.12 2.46 -6.85
CA GLY A 269 -8.48 3.78 -7.39
C GLY A 269 -10.00 3.95 -7.57
N PHE A 270 -10.70 2.94 -8.08
CA PHE A 270 -12.16 2.94 -8.15
C PHE A 270 -12.79 3.06 -6.75
N ILE A 271 -12.32 2.29 -5.77
CA ILE A 271 -12.81 2.34 -4.39
C ILE A 271 -12.60 3.74 -3.77
N LEU A 272 -11.46 4.38 -4.05
CA LEU A 272 -11.17 5.73 -3.57
C LEU A 272 -12.13 6.76 -4.16
N VAL A 273 -12.32 6.77 -5.47
CA VAL A 273 -13.17 7.77 -6.14
C VAL A 273 -14.65 7.50 -5.92
N SER A 274 -15.11 6.27 -6.12
CA SER A 274 -16.53 5.91 -6.02
C SER A 274 -17.02 5.72 -4.58
N GLY A 275 -16.14 5.24 -3.69
CA GLY A 275 -16.51 4.83 -2.33
C GLY A 275 -16.10 5.78 -1.22
N SER A 276 -15.26 6.80 -1.48
CA SER A 276 -14.79 7.66 -0.39
C SER A 276 -14.61 9.13 -0.72
N SER A 277 -13.79 9.49 -1.71
CA SER A 277 -13.45 10.89 -1.97
C SER A 277 -14.45 11.60 -2.88
N HIS A 278 -15.06 10.88 -3.79
CA HIS A 278 -15.95 11.39 -4.83
C HIS A 278 -15.34 12.53 -5.67
N THR A 279 -14.02 12.59 -5.67
CA THR A 279 -13.22 13.57 -6.38
C THR A 279 -11.88 12.94 -6.78
N ILE A 280 -11.09 13.65 -7.58
CA ILE A 280 -9.73 13.25 -7.93
C ILE A 280 -8.75 14.39 -7.68
N SER A 281 -7.60 14.05 -7.12
CA SER A 281 -6.45 14.94 -6.94
C SER A 281 -5.16 14.14 -7.11
N THR A 282 -4.04 14.82 -7.26
CA THR A 282 -2.71 14.17 -7.32
C THR A 282 -2.37 13.42 -6.03
N SER A 283 -2.99 13.80 -4.91
CA SER A 283 -2.84 13.14 -3.60
C SER A 283 -3.92 12.10 -3.30
N THR A 284 -4.82 11.77 -4.22
CA THR A 284 -5.91 10.80 -3.97
C THR A 284 -5.38 9.42 -3.59
N ALA A 285 -4.27 8.98 -4.18
CA ALA A 285 -3.62 7.72 -3.80
C ALA A 285 -2.94 7.79 -2.41
N GLY A 286 -2.49 8.98 -1.98
CA GLY A 286 -2.03 9.28 -0.63
C GLY A 286 -0.83 8.46 -0.16
N GLY A 287 0.08 8.08 -1.07
CA GLY A 287 1.25 7.26 -0.77
C GLY A 287 0.92 5.78 -0.45
N ARG A 288 -0.35 5.37 -0.65
CA ARG A 288 -0.79 3.99 -0.35
C ARG A 288 -0.05 2.95 -1.17
N GLY A 289 0.38 3.30 -2.39
CA GLY A 289 1.21 2.42 -3.23
C GLY A 289 2.53 2.07 -2.57
N PHE A 290 3.21 3.04 -2.00
CA PHE A 290 4.49 2.83 -1.29
C PHE A 290 4.28 2.12 0.05
N THR A 291 3.30 2.56 0.84
CA THR A 291 2.98 1.94 2.14
C THR A 291 2.55 0.47 1.98
N ALA A 292 1.84 0.14 0.92
CA ALA A 292 1.41 -1.23 0.62
C ALA A 292 2.59 -2.19 0.38
N ILE A 293 3.69 -1.70 -0.19
CA ILE A 293 4.93 -2.49 -0.34
C ILE A 293 5.46 -2.87 1.03
N ILE A 294 5.54 -1.90 1.96
CA ILE A 294 6.00 -2.13 3.34
C ILE A 294 5.09 -3.17 4.02
N VAL A 295 3.77 -3.01 3.90
CA VAL A 295 2.78 -3.95 4.45
C VAL A 295 2.98 -5.37 3.91
N ALA A 296 3.13 -5.52 2.59
CA ALA A 296 3.29 -6.81 1.94
C ALA A 296 4.59 -7.52 2.39
N TRP A 297 5.70 -6.79 2.46
CA TRP A 297 6.99 -7.32 2.90
C TRP A 297 7.00 -7.67 4.39
N LEU A 298 6.49 -6.79 5.25
CA LEU A 298 6.44 -7.00 6.70
C LEU A 298 5.55 -8.20 7.04
N ALA A 299 4.46 -8.39 6.29
CA ALA A 299 3.57 -9.54 6.39
C ALA A 299 4.14 -10.83 5.79
N LYS A 300 5.32 -10.81 5.15
CA LYS A 300 5.88 -11.95 4.39
C LYS A 300 4.86 -12.53 3.40
N PHE A 301 4.09 -11.67 2.77
CA PHE A 301 3.03 -12.01 1.81
C PHE A 301 1.90 -12.88 2.40
N ASN A 302 1.73 -12.86 3.72
CA ASN A 302 0.61 -13.51 4.39
C ASN A 302 -0.57 -12.53 4.50
N VAL A 303 -1.70 -12.90 3.91
CA VAL A 303 -2.88 -12.03 3.82
C VAL A 303 -3.43 -11.60 5.18
N TRP A 304 -3.48 -12.50 6.16
CA TRP A 304 -3.96 -12.18 7.50
C TRP A 304 -3.03 -11.19 8.22
N ALA A 305 -1.72 -11.40 8.08
CA ALA A 305 -0.75 -10.47 8.63
C ALA A 305 -0.83 -9.11 7.93
N MET A 306 -1.04 -9.07 6.59
CA MET A 306 -1.26 -7.82 5.86
C MET A 306 -2.46 -7.04 6.40
N ALA A 307 -3.58 -7.72 6.67
CA ALA A 307 -4.78 -7.07 7.19
C ALA A 307 -4.53 -6.41 8.55
N VAL A 308 -3.84 -7.12 9.46
CA VAL A 308 -3.50 -6.59 10.78
C VAL A 308 -2.53 -5.41 10.68
N ILE A 309 -1.49 -5.54 9.87
CA ILE A 309 -0.49 -4.48 9.69
C ILE A 309 -1.11 -3.26 9.00
N ALA A 310 -1.92 -3.46 7.97
CA ALA A 310 -2.62 -2.35 7.28
C ALA A 310 -3.54 -1.61 8.26
N PHE A 311 -4.29 -2.33 9.10
CA PHE A 311 -5.14 -1.70 10.11
C PHE A 311 -4.30 -0.91 11.12
N LEU A 312 -3.20 -1.48 11.63
CA LEU A 312 -2.32 -0.81 12.60
C LEU A 312 -1.74 0.49 12.02
N LEU A 313 -1.25 0.46 10.78
CA LEU A 313 -0.67 1.62 10.13
C LEU A 313 -1.69 2.73 9.91
N VAL A 314 -2.87 2.38 9.41
CA VAL A 314 -3.93 3.36 9.20
C VAL A 314 -4.49 3.89 10.52
N PHE A 315 -4.59 3.04 11.56
CA PHE A 315 -4.94 3.46 12.90
C PHE A 315 -3.99 4.56 13.40
N MET A 316 -2.68 4.36 13.25
CA MET A 316 -1.68 5.36 13.64
C MET A 316 -1.81 6.64 12.80
N GLN A 317 -2.02 6.51 11.49
CA GLN A 317 -2.17 7.65 10.59
C GLN A 317 -3.42 8.49 10.92
N GLN A 318 -4.57 7.84 11.16
CA GLN A 318 -5.80 8.54 11.53
C GLN A 318 -5.69 9.20 12.90
N GLY A 319 -5.06 8.54 13.84
CA GLY A 319 -4.74 9.12 15.15
C GLY A 319 -3.83 10.34 15.04
N ALA A 320 -2.80 10.27 14.21
CA ALA A 320 -1.87 11.36 13.97
C ALA A 320 -2.56 12.59 13.34
N ILE A 321 -3.46 12.39 12.38
CA ILE A 321 -4.28 13.45 11.77
C ILE A 321 -5.16 14.13 12.84
N GLN A 322 -5.77 13.35 13.73
CA GLN A 322 -6.59 13.89 14.82
C GLN A 322 -5.77 14.78 15.77
N ILE A 323 -4.59 14.33 16.15
CA ILE A 323 -3.69 15.11 17.03
C ILE A 323 -3.28 16.40 16.35
N ALA A 324 -2.88 16.35 15.08
CA ALA A 324 -2.51 17.54 14.32
C ALA A 324 -3.65 18.57 14.32
N THR A 325 -4.89 18.10 14.12
CA THR A 325 -6.07 18.95 14.10
C THR A 325 -6.43 19.49 15.50
N GLN A 326 -6.38 18.62 16.52
CA GLN A 326 -6.81 18.96 17.89
C GLN A 326 -5.86 19.96 18.57
N TYR A 327 -4.57 19.82 18.32
CA TYR A 327 -3.53 20.62 18.97
C TYR A 327 -2.89 21.64 18.03
N ASN A 328 -3.46 21.86 16.86
CA ASN A 328 -2.94 22.80 15.84
C ASN A 328 -1.45 22.55 15.50
N LEU A 329 -1.04 21.28 15.53
CA LEU A 329 0.30 20.88 15.17
C LEU A 329 0.47 20.88 13.65
N ASN A 330 1.70 21.10 13.20
CA ASN A 330 2.05 20.91 11.80
C ASN A 330 1.86 19.42 11.44
N GLU A 331 1.28 19.15 10.27
CA GLU A 331 1.12 17.77 9.73
C GLU A 331 2.42 16.96 9.78
N ASN A 332 3.55 17.59 9.56
CA ASN A 332 4.87 16.98 9.65
C ASN A 332 5.18 16.36 11.03
N ALA A 333 4.67 16.90 12.12
CA ALA A 333 4.88 16.34 13.46
C ALA A 333 4.18 14.98 13.60
N SER A 334 2.99 14.83 13.01
CA SER A 334 2.25 13.56 12.98
C SER A 334 2.94 12.52 12.11
N GLU A 335 3.51 12.95 10.99
CA GLU A 335 4.28 12.06 10.10
C GLU A 335 5.55 11.55 10.78
N VAL A 336 6.23 12.39 11.57
CA VAL A 336 7.42 11.98 12.35
C VAL A 336 7.05 10.93 13.39
N ILE A 337 5.94 11.11 14.14
CA ILE A 337 5.47 10.11 15.12
C ILE A 337 5.19 8.76 14.41
N THR A 338 4.47 8.82 13.30
CA THR A 338 4.19 7.62 12.49
C THR A 338 5.49 6.99 11.97
N GLY A 339 6.42 7.80 11.48
CA GLY A 339 7.73 7.35 10.99
C GLY A 339 8.57 6.68 12.07
N ILE A 340 8.60 7.20 13.30
CA ILE A 340 9.31 6.58 14.43
C ILE A 340 8.72 5.19 14.72
N ILE A 341 7.40 5.08 14.81
CA ILE A 341 6.74 3.80 15.09
C ILE A 341 7.03 2.79 13.98
N LEU A 342 6.92 3.20 12.71
CA LEU A 342 7.25 2.37 11.57
C LEU A 342 8.69 1.90 11.59
N PHE A 343 9.64 2.77 11.90
CA PHE A 343 11.06 2.44 12.00
C PHE A 343 11.30 1.32 13.01
N PHE A 344 10.70 1.39 14.19
CA PHE A 344 10.84 0.34 15.21
C PHE A 344 10.13 -0.96 14.80
N VAL A 345 8.94 -0.88 14.21
CA VAL A 345 8.18 -2.04 13.74
C VAL A 345 8.93 -2.77 12.62
N ILE A 346 9.49 -2.04 11.66
CA ILE A 346 10.31 -2.63 10.59
C ILE A 346 11.64 -3.13 11.17
N GLY A 347 12.27 -2.35 12.04
CA GLY A 347 13.54 -2.69 12.68
C GLY A 347 13.47 -3.98 13.49
N CYS A 348 12.34 -4.28 14.14
CA CYS A 348 12.20 -5.53 14.91
C CYS A 348 12.25 -6.78 14.03
N GLU A 349 11.79 -6.73 12.78
CA GLU A 349 11.90 -7.86 11.84
C GLU A 349 13.37 -8.14 11.46
N PHE A 350 14.22 -7.12 11.43
CA PHE A 350 15.65 -7.32 11.26
C PHE A 350 16.22 -8.17 12.40
N PHE A 351 15.93 -7.83 13.66
CA PHE A 351 16.40 -8.59 14.84
C PHE A 351 15.77 -9.97 14.96
N ILE A 352 14.58 -10.19 14.37
CA ILE A 352 13.96 -11.52 14.31
C ILE A 352 14.70 -12.41 13.30
N ASN A 353 15.13 -11.87 12.17
CA ASN A 353 15.71 -12.63 11.07
C ASN A 353 17.23 -12.74 11.13
N TYR A 354 17.91 -11.79 11.77
CA TYR A 354 19.36 -11.70 11.84
C TYR A 354 19.86 -11.63 13.30
N LYS A 355 21.05 -12.14 13.54
CA LYS A 355 21.75 -12.07 14.81
C LYS A 355 23.01 -11.23 14.64
N LEU A 356 23.21 -10.29 15.54
CA LEU A 356 24.45 -9.53 15.64
C LEU A 356 25.44 -10.36 16.44
N GLU A 357 26.54 -10.79 15.84
CA GLU A 357 27.64 -11.49 16.51
C GLU A 357 28.83 -10.54 16.59
N PHE A 358 29.22 -10.21 17.81
CA PHE A 358 30.43 -9.44 18.06
C PHE A 358 31.64 -10.36 18.00
N ARG A 359 32.71 -9.89 17.33
CA ARG A 359 33.99 -10.59 17.29
C ARG A 359 34.44 -10.93 18.72
N LYS A 360 34.52 -12.21 19.06
CA LYS A 360 35.15 -12.62 20.30
C LYS A 360 36.65 -12.28 20.17
N LYS A 361 37.17 -11.43 21.07
CA LYS A 361 38.60 -11.26 21.21
C LYS A 361 39.18 -12.64 21.51
N HIS A 362 39.93 -13.21 20.60
CA HIS A 362 40.81 -14.33 20.96
C HIS A 362 41.76 -13.80 22.05
N SER A 363 41.57 -14.19 23.30
CA SER A 363 42.56 -14.12 24.33
C SER A 363 43.69 -15.08 23.91
N ALA A 364 44.83 -14.48 23.52
CA ALA A 364 46.08 -15.18 23.31
C ALA A 364 46.54 -15.79 24.62
#